data_eeb7ce62a28d630c24448068e9250f17
#
_entry.id   eeb7ce62a28d630c24448068e9250f17
#
_cell.length_a   1.000
_cell.length_b   1.000
_cell.length_c   1.000
_cell.angle_alpha   90.00
_cell.angle_beta   90.00
_cell.angle_gamma   90.00
#
_symmetry.space_group_name_H-M   'P 1'
#
loop_
_entity.id
_entity.type
_entity.pdbx_description
1 polymer ?
#
loop_
_entity_poly.entity_id
_entity_poly.type
_entity_poly.pdbx_seq_one_letter_code
_entity_poly.pdbx_strand_id
1 'polypeptide(L)'
;MSINIKRNQLKRVVIVGGGLGGLRLAEDLCNANLQVVLIDKNNFHQFPPLIYQIASAGIDPSSISFPFRQIFRKRKNFYFRMAEARAVFPDKKILQTSIGKIEYDYLVFAAGTTTNFYGNANIEKWAIPMKTVSEAMGLRNAVLSNLERALTCATEEERQEL
;
A
#
# COMPACT_ATOMS: atom_id res chain seq x y z
N MET A 1 2.80 -6.05 23.58
CA MET A 1 1.87 -4.90 23.54
C MET A 1 0.69 -5.25 22.62
N SER A 2 -0.50 -4.73 22.90
CA SER A 2 -1.69 -4.84 22.03
C SER A 2 -1.78 -3.63 21.12
N ILE A 3 -2.37 -3.76 19.92
CA ILE A 3 -2.57 -2.65 18.96
C ILE A 3 -3.66 -1.64 19.40
N ASN A 4 -4.12 -1.71 20.64
CA ASN A 4 -5.12 -0.82 21.26
C ASN A 4 -6.46 -0.75 20.48
N ILE A 5 -7.01 -1.91 20.13
CA ILE A 5 -8.39 -2.05 19.65
C ILE A 5 -9.12 -2.97 20.63
N LYS A 6 -10.05 -2.39 21.41
CA LYS A 6 -10.86 -3.17 22.35
C LYS A 6 -11.69 -4.20 21.58
N ARG A 7 -11.72 -5.44 22.09
CA ARG A 7 -12.63 -6.45 21.58
C ARG A 7 -14.05 -6.12 22.07
N ASN A 8 -15.00 -6.20 21.16
CA ASN A 8 -16.42 -6.11 21.48
C ASN A 8 -17.07 -7.51 21.37
N GLN A 9 -18.38 -7.60 21.48
CA GLN A 9 -19.11 -8.88 21.40
C GLN A 9 -19.20 -9.46 19.98
N LEU A 10 -18.79 -8.69 18.95
CA LEU A 10 -18.85 -9.10 17.56
C LEU A 10 -17.68 -10.01 17.20
N LYS A 11 -17.88 -10.89 16.21
CA LYS A 11 -16.75 -11.60 15.58
C LYS A 11 -15.82 -10.61 14.91
N ARG A 12 -14.52 -10.78 15.16
CA ARG A 12 -13.48 -9.88 14.61
C ARG A 12 -12.88 -10.47 13.35
N VAL A 13 -12.97 -9.71 12.28
CA VAL A 13 -12.27 -9.97 11.02
C VAL A 13 -11.08 -9.03 10.91
N VAL A 14 -9.88 -9.59 10.78
CA VAL A 14 -8.66 -8.83 10.52
C VAL A 14 -8.28 -9.02 9.06
N ILE A 15 -8.15 -7.91 8.33
CA ILE A 15 -7.76 -7.87 6.91
C ILE A 15 -6.36 -7.26 6.84
N VAL A 16 -5.42 -7.99 6.23
CA VAL A 16 -4.05 -7.53 5.99
C VAL A 16 -3.92 -7.09 4.54
N GLY A 17 -3.71 -5.80 4.34
CA GLY A 17 -3.62 -5.16 3.03
C GLY A 17 -4.90 -4.45 2.60
N GLY A 18 -4.78 -3.14 2.33
CA GLY A 18 -5.86 -2.25 1.88
C GLY A 18 -5.82 -1.95 0.38
N GLY A 19 -5.27 -2.87 -0.44
CA GLY A 19 -5.35 -2.81 -1.89
C GLY A 19 -6.79 -3.03 -2.39
N LEU A 20 -6.97 -3.25 -3.69
CA LEU A 20 -8.31 -3.40 -4.30
C LEU A 20 -9.16 -4.46 -3.60
N GLY A 21 -8.62 -5.67 -3.37
CA GLY A 21 -9.36 -6.76 -2.75
C GLY A 21 -9.67 -6.51 -1.27
N GLY A 22 -8.66 -6.03 -0.50
CA GLY A 22 -8.83 -5.78 0.93
C GLY A 22 -9.76 -4.60 1.22
N LEU A 23 -9.67 -3.52 0.44
CA LEU A 23 -10.58 -2.39 0.53
C LEU A 23 -12.03 -2.83 0.26
N ARG A 24 -12.26 -3.52 -0.86
CA ARG A 24 -13.61 -3.99 -1.24
C ARG A 24 -14.20 -4.90 -0.18
N LEU A 25 -13.43 -5.87 0.31
CA LEU A 25 -13.88 -6.76 1.39
C LEU A 25 -14.22 -5.97 2.65
N ALA A 26 -13.38 -4.99 3.04
CA ALA A 26 -13.64 -4.17 4.21
C ALA A 26 -14.95 -3.37 4.06
N GLU A 27 -15.23 -2.81 2.87
CA GLU A 27 -16.48 -2.08 2.59
C GLU A 27 -17.71 -2.99 2.73
N ASP A 28 -17.67 -4.18 2.14
CA ASP A 28 -18.77 -5.14 2.19
C ASP A 28 -19.04 -5.62 3.63
N LEU A 29 -17.98 -5.94 4.38
CA LEU A 29 -18.09 -6.42 5.76
C LEU A 29 -18.49 -5.34 6.77
N CYS A 30 -18.27 -4.05 6.47
CA CYS A 30 -18.70 -2.95 7.34
C CYS A 30 -20.23 -2.86 7.52
N ASN A 31 -21.01 -3.49 6.66
CA ASN A 31 -22.46 -3.55 6.75
C ASN A 31 -22.95 -4.81 7.50
N ALA A 32 -22.05 -5.76 7.79
CA ALA A 32 -22.35 -6.97 8.57
C ALA A 32 -22.18 -6.70 10.07
N ASN A 33 -22.71 -7.61 10.90
CA ASN A 33 -22.57 -7.56 12.36
C ASN A 33 -21.17 -8.10 12.78
N LEU A 34 -20.11 -7.40 12.36
CA LEU A 34 -18.71 -7.79 12.54
C LEU A 34 -17.89 -6.60 13.04
N GLN A 35 -16.81 -6.89 13.77
CA GLN A 35 -15.74 -5.93 14.04
C GLN A 35 -14.67 -6.07 12.96
N VAL A 36 -14.56 -5.11 12.07
CA VAL A 36 -13.61 -5.13 10.96
C VAL A 36 -12.36 -4.35 11.32
N VAL A 37 -11.19 -4.98 11.18
CA VAL A 37 -9.89 -4.34 11.42
C VAL A 37 -9.06 -4.45 10.16
N LEU A 38 -8.72 -3.32 9.56
CA LEU A 38 -7.82 -3.24 8.42
C LEU A 38 -6.41 -2.87 8.90
N ILE A 39 -5.43 -3.67 8.50
CA ILE A 39 -4.00 -3.45 8.73
C ILE A 39 -3.34 -3.21 7.38
N ASP A 40 -2.66 -2.08 7.22
CA ASP A 40 -1.86 -1.78 6.03
C ASP A 40 -0.62 -1.00 6.42
N LYS A 41 0.47 -1.15 5.68
CA LYS A 41 1.71 -0.38 5.86
C LYS A 41 1.55 1.09 5.49
N ASN A 42 0.61 1.41 4.59
CA ASN A 42 0.25 2.76 4.20
C ASN A 42 -1.05 3.18 4.90
N ASN A 43 -1.26 4.49 5.09
CA ASN A 43 -2.49 5.03 5.66
C ASN A 43 -3.55 5.40 4.60
N PHE A 44 -3.30 5.05 3.34
CA PHE A 44 -4.15 5.36 2.19
C PHE A 44 -4.27 4.16 1.26
N HIS A 45 -5.41 4.07 0.60
CA HIS A 45 -5.62 3.24 -0.57
C HIS A 45 -5.04 3.95 -1.80
N GLN A 46 -4.36 3.23 -2.66
CA GLN A 46 -3.96 3.70 -3.99
C GLN A 46 -4.66 2.85 -5.06
N PHE A 47 -5.01 3.46 -6.19
CA PHE A 47 -5.67 2.78 -7.29
C PHE A 47 -4.66 2.36 -8.36
N PRO A 48 -4.12 1.11 -8.33
CA PRO A 48 -3.01 0.68 -9.17
C PRO A 48 -3.23 0.84 -10.67
N PRO A 49 -4.45 0.66 -11.23
CA PRO A 49 -4.65 0.78 -12.68
C PRO A 49 -4.31 2.15 -13.27
N LEU A 50 -4.27 3.21 -12.46
CA LEU A 50 -3.96 4.57 -12.92
C LEU A 50 -2.55 5.06 -12.53
N ILE A 51 -1.72 4.23 -11.91
CA ILE A 51 -0.37 4.61 -11.48
C ILE A 51 0.50 5.09 -12.66
N TYR A 52 0.35 4.47 -13.84
CA TYR A 52 1.08 4.88 -15.05
C TYR A 52 0.78 6.33 -15.47
N GLN A 53 -0.40 6.87 -15.18
CA GLN A 53 -0.75 8.26 -15.48
C GLN A 53 -0.02 9.25 -14.56
N ILE A 54 0.37 8.83 -13.34
CA ILE A 54 1.24 9.63 -12.48
C ILE A 54 2.65 9.67 -13.07
N ALA A 55 3.17 8.52 -13.51
CA ALA A 55 4.49 8.42 -14.13
C ALA A 55 4.62 9.26 -15.40
N SER A 56 3.55 9.39 -16.19
CA SER A 56 3.49 10.23 -17.39
C SER A 56 3.04 11.68 -17.13
N ALA A 57 2.93 12.10 -15.85
CA ALA A 57 2.45 13.41 -15.44
C ALA A 57 1.00 13.75 -15.89
N GLY A 58 0.19 12.74 -16.27
CA GLY A 58 -1.16 12.93 -16.74
C GLY A 58 -2.17 13.24 -15.63
N ILE A 59 -1.91 12.78 -14.38
CA ILE A 59 -2.77 13.05 -13.22
C ILE A 59 -1.94 13.34 -11.97
N ASP A 60 -2.57 14.04 -11.03
CA ASP A 60 -1.99 14.26 -9.70
C ASP A 60 -2.07 12.99 -8.83
N PRO A 61 -1.04 12.68 -8.00
CA PRO A 61 -1.06 11.55 -7.08
C PRO A 61 -2.26 11.50 -6.14
N SER A 62 -2.79 12.65 -5.73
CA SER A 62 -3.97 12.74 -4.86
C SER A 62 -5.26 12.24 -5.53
N SER A 63 -5.30 12.23 -6.86
CA SER A 63 -6.46 11.76 -7.62
C SER A 63 -6.71 10.25 -7.50
N ILE A 64 -5.68 9.49 -7.11
CA ILE A 64 -5.76 8.02 -6.95
C ILE A 64 -5.36 7.52 -5.57
N SER A 65 -5.16 8.43 -4.62
CA SER A 65 -4.72 8.10 -3.26
C SER A 65 -5.77 8.58 -2.24
N PHE A 66 -6.41 7.64 -1.55
CA PHE A 66 -7.54 7.92 -0.66
C PHE A 66 -7.24 7.44 0.77
N PRO A 67 -7.21 8.32 1.78
CA PRO A 67 -6.96 7.92 3.17
C PRO A 67 -8.02 6.95 3.69
N PHE A 68 -7.62 5.81 4.24
CA PHE A 68 -8.54 4.79 4.78
C PHE A 68 -9.50 5.36 5.83
N ARG A 69 -9.02 6.24 6.72
CA ARG A 69 -9.86 6.86 7.74
C ARG A 69 -10.94 7.76 7.15
N GLN A 70 -10.70 8.35 5.99
CA GLN A 70 -11.70 9.15 5.29
C GLN A 70 -12.75 8.26 4.61
N ILE A 71 -12.33 7.18 3.94
CA ILE A 71 -13.22 6.20 3.30
C ILE A 71 -14.20 5.63 4.33
N PHE A 72 -13.70 5.24 5.51
CA PHE A 72 -14.47 4.54 6.52
C PHE A 72 -14.98 5.43 7.67
N ARG A 73 -14.91 6.76 7.56
CA ARG A 73 -15.23 7.71 8.66
C ARG A 73 -16.62 7.54 9.28
N LYS A 74 -17.60 7.02 8.52
CA LYS A 74 -18.98 6.81 8.97
C LYS A 74 -19.24 5.38 9.49
N ARG A 75 -18.24 4.51 9.55
CA ARG A 75 -18.38 3.10 9.91
C ARG A 75 -18.03 2.87 11.37
N LYS A 76 -19.01 2.51 12.21
CA LYS A 76 -18.84 2.40 13.68
C LYS A 76 -17.95 1.23 14.12
N ASN A 77 -18.03 0.09 13.41
CA ASN A 77 -17.32 -1.15 13.77
C ASN A 77 -16.08 -1.39 12.93
N PHE A 78 -15.60 -0.37 12.23
CA PHE A 78 -14.37 -0.41 11.45
C PHE A 78 -13.22 0.27 12.18
N TYR A 79 -12.06 -0.38 12.15
CA TYR A 79 -10.82 0.11 12.75
C TYR A 79 -9.68 -0.02 11.75
N PHE A 80 -8.91 1.03 11.58
CA PHE A 80 -7.70 1.01 10.77
C PHE A 80 -6.47 1.16 11.67
N ARG A 81 -5.42 0.37 11.38
CA ARG A 81 -4.08 0.57 11.96
C ARG A 81 -3.04 0.53 10.85
N MET A 82 -2.23 1.58 10.79
CA MET A 82 -1.04 1.60 9.94
C MET A 82 0.02 0.74 10.63
N ALA A 83 0.27 -0.44 10.06
CA ALA A 83 1.23 -1.40 10.60
C ALA A 83 1.60 -2.45 9.55
N GLU A 84 2.74 -3.07 9.76
CA GLU A 84 3.22 -4.20 8.98
C GLU A 84 2.87 -5.51 9.69
N ALA A 85 2.28 -6.47 8.98
CA ALA A 85 2.06 -7.83 9.46
C ALA A 85 3.39 -8.58 9.47
N ARG A 86 3.78 -9.18 10.61
CA ARG A 86 5.08 -9.82 10.79
C ARG A 86 4.99 -11.33 10.95
N ALA A 87 4.03 -11.81 11.74
CA ALA A 87 3.86 -13.23 11.99
C ALA A 87 2.40 -13.55 12.31
N VAL A 88 2.00 -14.78 12.01
CA VAL A 88 0.69 -15.33 12.37
C VAL A 88 0.87 -16.52 13.27
N PHE A 89 0.08 -16.60 14.31
CA PHE A 89 -0.02 -17.74 15.22
C PHE A 89 -1.42 -18.33 15.10
N PRO A 90 -1.66 -19.25 14.15
CA PRO A 90 -3.00 -19.75 13.81
C PRO A 90 -3.70 -20.42 14.98
N ASP A 91 -3.01 -21.27 15.75
CA ASP A 91 -3.56 -22.00 16.91
C ASP A 91 -4.08 -21.06 18.00
N LYS A 92 -3.44 -19.89 18.15
CA LYS A 92 -3.81 -18.85 19.11
C LYS A 92 -4.73 -17.78 18.50
N LYS A 93 -4.98 -17.84 17.19
CA LYS A 93 -5.67 -16.80 16.41
C LYS A 93 -5.11 -15.38 16.66
N ILE A 94 -3.80 -15.27 16.63
CA ILE A 94 -3.08 -14.00 16.86
C ILE A 94 -2.29 -13.61 15.61
N LEU A 95 -2.47 -12.37 15.17
CA LEU A 95 -1.59 -11.67 14.24
C LEU A 95 -0.63 -10.78 15.02
N GLN A 96 0.67 -10.93 14.78
CA GLN A 96 1.71 -10.02 15.25
C GLN A 96 2.01 -8.98 14.18
N THR A 97 2.01 -7.71 14.58
CA THR A 97 2.32 -6.58 13.71
C THR A 97 3.52 -5.79 14.24
N SER A 98 3.99 -4.81 13.47
CA SER A 98 5.05 -3.88 13.87
C SER A 98 4.72 -3.04 15.12
N ILE A 99 3.44 -2.86 15.46
CA ILE A 99 2.96 -2.06 16.59
C ILE A 99 2.32 -2.87 17.71
N GLY A 100 2.32 -4.20 17.62
CA GLY A 100 1.78 -5.08 18.65
C GLY A 100 0.97 -6.24 18.09
N LYS A 101 0.26 -6.96 18.96
CA LYS A 101 -0.52 -8.16 18.64
C LYS A 101 -2.01 -7.86 18.60
N ILE A 102 -2.74 -8.55 17.73
CA ILE A 102 -4.20 -8.54 17.66
C ILE A 102 -4.74 -9.97 17.55
N GLU A 103 -5.77 -10.26 18.32
CA GLU A 103 -6.56 -11.48 18.21
C GLU A 103 -7.62 -11.31 17.12
N TYR A 104 -7.94 -12.42 16.42
CA TYR A 104 -8.94 -12.45 15.37
C TYR A 104 -9.83 -13.69 15.49
N ASP A 105 -11.05 -13.63 14.96
CA ASP A 105 -11.86 -14.80 14.67
C ASP A 105 -11.59 -15.28 13.24
N TYR A 106 -11.45 -14.33 12.32
CA TYR A 106 -11.11 -14.56 10.91
C TYR A 106 -9.95 -13.66 10.51
N LEU A 107 -9.01 -14.20 9.75
CA LEU A 107 -7.88 -13.48 9.20
C LEU A 107 -7.89 -13.62 7.68
N VAL A 108 -7.78 -12.49 6.98
CA VAL A 108 -7.75 -12.44 5.51
C VAL A 108 -6.47 -11.75 5.06
N PHE A 109 -5.73 -12.42 4.18
CA PHE A 109 -4.56 -11.86 3.52
C PHE A 109 -4.94 -11.30 2.16
N ALA A 110 -4.81 -9.97 2.02
CA ALA A 110 -4.99 -9.21 0.80
C ALA A 110 -3.76 -8.31 0.53
N ALA A 111 -2.57 -8.80 0.92
CA ALA A 111 -1.32 -8.03 0.94
C ALA A 111 -0.76 -7.68 -0.45
N GLY A 112 -1.36 -8.20 -1.53
CA GLY A 112 -0.91 -7.96 -2.89
C GLY A 112 0.42 -8.63 -3.21
N THR A 113 1.18 -8.01 -4.09
CA THR A 113 2.48 -8.51 -4.57
C THR A 113 3.52 -7.39 -4.57
N THR A 114 4.80 -7.74 -4.60
CA THR A 114 5.90 -6.81 -4.81
C THR A 114 6.53 -7.03 -6.19
N THR A 115 7.36 -6.10 -6.66
CA THR A 115 8.18 -6.30 -7.84
C THR A 115 9.16 -7.43 -7.59
N ASN A 116 9.27 -8.35 -8.55
CA ASN A 116 10.22 -9.46 -8.49
C ASN A 116 11.25 -9.27 -9.62
N PHE A 117 12.51 -9.17 -9.25
CA PHE A 117 13.64 -9.04 -10.18
C PHE A 117 14.30 -10.40 -10.49
N TYR A 118 13.70 -11.52 -10.06
CA TYR A 118 14.14 -12.89 -10.31
C TYR A 118 15.60 -13.16 -9.90
N GLY A 119 16.09 -12.48 -8.87
CA GLY A 119 17.47 -12.59 -8.40
C GLY A 119 18.51 -11.94 -9.32
N ASN A 120 18.08 -11.17 -10.32
CA ASN A 120 19.00 -10.45 -11.20
C ASN A 120 19.37 -9.09 -10.60
N ALA A 121 20.55 -9.03 -10.00
CA ALA A 121 21.07 -7.84 -9.33
C ALA A 121 21.23 -6.62 -10.26
N ASN A 122 21.50 -6.86 -11.56
CA ASN A 122 21.62 -5.76 -12.53
C ASN A 122 20.25 -5.16 -12.82
N ILE A 123 19.21 -5.97 -13.00
CA ILE A 123 17.84 -5.46 -13.18
C ILE A 123 17.42 -4.71 -11.92
N GLU A 124 17.62 -5.27 -10.73
CA GLU A 124 17.28 -4.62 -9.47
C GLU A 124 17.97 -3.26 -9.28
N LYS A 125 19.22 -3.16 -9.73
CA LYS A 125 20.01 -1.91 -9.64
C LYS A 125 19.50 -0.80 -10.55
N TRP A 126 19.09 -1.14 -11.77
CA TRP A 126 18.82 -0.15 -12.82
C TRP A 126 17.33 0.02 -13.15
N ALA A 127 16.49 -0.96 -12.84
CA ALA A 127 15.07 -0.85 -13.10
C ALA A 127 14.37 0.04 -12.07
N ILE A 128 13.49 0.90 -12.52
CA ILE A 128 12.60 1.67 -11.67
C ILE A 128 11.25 0.94 -11.62
N PRO A 129 10.85 0.35 -10.47
CA PRO A 129 9.55 -0.30 -10.37
C PRO A 129 8.41 0.72 -10.42
N MET A 130 7.22 0.27 -10.85
CA MET A 130 6.03 1.12 -10.96
C MET A 130 4.81 0.40 -10.40
N LYS A 131 4.83 0.11 -9.10
CA LYS A 131 3.74 -0.54 -8.36
C LYS A 131 3.06 0.37 -7.35
N THR A 132 3.74 1.43 -6.95
CA THR A 132 3.26 2.39 -5.96
C THR A 132 3.27 3.81 -6.52
N VAL A 133 2.47 4.68 -5.91
CA VAL A 133 2.46 6.11 -6.24
C VAL A 133 3.86 6.73 -6.07
N SER A 134 4.58 6.35 -5.02
CA SER A 134 5.94 6.85 -4.78
C SER A 134 6.92 6.43 -5.88
N GLU A 135 6.86 5.19 -6.35
CA GLU A 135 7.69 4.69 -7.45
C GLU A 135 7.36 5.42 -8.76
N ALA A 136 6.07 5.61 -9.07
CA ALA A 136 5.64 6.35 -10.25
C ALA A 136 6.10 7.81 -10.24
N MET A 137 6.05 8.47 -9.07
CA MET A 137 6.61 9.81 -8.90
C MET A 137 8.12 9.83 -9.06
N GLY A 138 8.82 8.81 -8.54
CA GLY A 138 10.26 8.63 -8.73
C GLY A 138 10.63 8.54 -10.20
N LEU A 139 9.93 7.68 -10.96
CA LEU A 139 10.11 7.54 -12.41
C LEU A 139 9.86 8.85 -13.14
N ARG A 140 8.73 9.52 -12.87
CA ARG A 140 8.43 10.83 -13.46
C ARG A 140 9.53 11.84 -13.21
N ASN A 141 9.98 11.95 -11.96
CA ASN A 141 11.01 12.91 -11.58
C ASN A 141 12.36 12.59 -12.24
N ALA A 142 12.71 11.31 -12.37
CA ALA A 142 13.93 10.90 -13.07
C ALA A 142 13.90 11.32 -14.55
N VAL A 143 12.78 11.05 -15.25
CA VAL A 143 12.62 11.45 -16.66
C VAL A 143 12.70 12.97 -16.82
N LEU A 144 11.94 13.74 -16.03
CA LEU A 144 11.95 15.19 -16.11
C LEU A 144 13.32 15.78 -15.78
N SER A 145 13.98 15.27 -14.74
CA SER A 145 15.32 15.72 -14.35
C SER A 145 16.36 15.45 -15.45
N ASN A 146 16.28 14.29 -16.12
CA ASN A 146 17.19 13.98 -17.23
C ASN A 146 16.93 14.87 -18.45
N LEU A 147 15.66 15.18 -18.75
CA LEU A 147 15.33 16.13 -19.81
C LEU A 147 15.90 17.53 -19.53
N GLU A 148 15.75 18.04 -18.31
CA GLU A 148 16.34 19.34 -17.92
C GLU A 148 17.87 19.32 -17.99
N ARG A 149 18.50 18.24 -17.53
CA ARG A 149 19.96 18.06 -17.61
C ARG A 149 20.44 18.02 -19.07
N ALA A 150 19.70 17.37 -19.96
CA ALA A 150 20.05 17.30 -21.39
C ALA A 150 20.14 18.70 -22.06
N LEU A 151 19.38 19.68 -21.54
CA LEU A 151 19.47 21.08 -22.04
C LEU A 151 20.76 21.79 -21.65
N THR A 152 21.42 21.31 -20.60
CA THR A 152 22.63 21.94 -20.03
C THR A 152 23.91 21.15 -20.30
N CYS A 153 23.84 19.98 -20.97
CA CYS A 153 25.00 19.20 -21.37
C CYS A 153 25.88 20.00 -22.33
N ALA A 154 27.18 19.98 -22.06
CA ALA A 154 28.17 20.67 -22.92
C ALA A 154 28.54 19.84 -24.16
N THR A 155 28.44 18.51 -24.07
CA THR A 155 28.79 17.56 -25.12
C THR A 155 27.67 16.60 -25.43
N GLU A 156 27.70 15.97 -26.63
CA GLU A 156 26.75 14.93 -27.03
C GLU A 156 26.99 13.63 -26.24
N GLU A 157 28.23 13.34 -25.84
CA GLU A 157 28.57 12.19 -25.01
C GLU A 157 27.91 12.29 -23.64
N GLU A 158 27.99 13.45 -22.98
CA GLU A 158 27.29 13.71 -21.71
C GLU A 158 25.76 13.53 -21.83
N ARG A 159 25.20 13.89 -22.99
CA ARG A 159 23.75 13.75 -23.26
C ARG A 159 23.32 12.28 -23.42
N GLN A 160 24.20 11.43 -24.00
CA GLN A 160 23.93 10.01 -24.19
C GLN A 160 24.00 9.19 -22.88
N GLU A 161 24.62 9.72 -21.84
CA GLU A 161 24.70 9.08 -20.51
C GLU A 161 23.45 9.34 -19.63
N LEU A 162 22.52 10.18 -20.06
CA LEU A 162 21.30 10.53 -19.34
C LEU A 162 20.15 9.56 -19.64
#